data_f46e7debf48fdec8799808acb2689098
#
_entry.id   f46e7debf48fdec8799808acb2689098
#
_cell.length_a   1.000
_cell.length_b   1.000
_cell.length_c   1.000
_cell.angle_alpha   90.00
_cell.angle_beta   90.00
_cell.angle_gamma   90.00
#
_symmetry.space_group_name_H-M   'P 1'
#
loop_
_entity.id
_entity.type
_entity.pdbx_description
1 polymer ?
#
loop_
_entity_poly.entity_id
_entity_poly.type
_entity_poly.pdbx_seq_one_letter_code
_entity_poly.pdbx_strand_id
1 'polypeptide(L)'
;SDTEDTVVSAPVGGLYTLALVATSENGVSRTGRVSVVFRDSYETWAGRRFAEAGPESARRDSDPDGDGFINLVEFGLGLDPSVPDSAALLTPFLTPTGENAMVYFLPYLSDQYRIVPEVSSDLLLWQSGSGHVEESVIWTMPDGKWIQAQDLFPYDGTTSRFMRLRVESD
;
A
#
# COMPACT_ATOMS: atom_id res chain seq x y z
N SER A 1 36.19 -0.67 21.52
CA SER A 1 35.49 -0.41 20.26
C SER A 1 34.39 0.58 20.56
N ASP A 2 34.59 1.77 20.08
CA ASP A 2 33.59 2.84 20.16
C ASP A 2 32.54 2.52 19.11
N THR A 3 31.33 2.13 19.53
CA THR A 3 30.16 2.03 18.65
C THR A 3 29.38 3.32 18.81
N GLU A 4 29.61 4.28 17.92
CA GLU A 4 28.75 5.44 17.82
C GLU A 4 27.48 5.04 17.05
N ASP A 5 26.35 5.03 17.75
CA ASP A 5 25.04 4.88 17.13
C ASP A 5 24.62 6.19 16.49
N THR A 6 24.35 6.18 15.19
CA THR A 6 23.84 7.34 14.46
C THR A 6 22.34 7.18 14.24
N VAL A 7 21.55 8.10 14.80
CA VAL A 7 20.12 8.16 14.57
C VAL A 7 19.84 8.95 13.29
N VAL A 8 19.09 8.34 12.38
CA VAL A 8 18.66 8.98 11.13
C VAL A 8 17.13 9.11 11.17
N SER A 9 16.64 10.31 10.86
CA SER A 9 15.21 10.58 10.73
C SER A 9 14.91 11.17 9.35
N ALA A 10 13.70 10.95 8.86
CA ALA A 10 13.23 11.53 7.62
C ALA A 10 12.02 12.45 7.90
N PRO A 11 11.88 13.57 7.18
CA PRO A 11 10.78 14.52 7.38
C PRO A 11 9.45 14.00 6.85
N VAL A 12 9.47 13.07 5.93
CA VAL A 12 8.29 12.43 5.31
C VAL A 12 8.57 10.95 5.07
N GLY A 13 7.53 10.13 4.99
CA GLY A 13 7.65 8.75 4.56
C GLY A 13 8.18 8.65 3.13
N GLY A 14 8.89 7.59 2.83
CA GLY A 14 9.46 7.36 1.51
C GLY A 14 10.69 6.48 1.53
N LEU A 15 11.21 6.18 0.33
CA LEU A 15 12.45 5.45 0.13
C LEU A 15 13.62 6.43 0.08
N TYR A 16 14.57 6.27 1.00
CA TYR A 16 15.77 7.09 1.08
C TYR A 16 17.01 6.23 0.85
N THR A 17 17.98 6.77 0.10
CA THR A 17 19.30 6.16 -0.01
C THR A 17 20.26 6.93 0.88
N LEU A 18 20.72 6.29 1.93
CA LEU A 18 21.74 6.83 2.83
C LEU A 18 23.13 6.47 2.31
N ALA A 19 24.05 7.41 2.36
CA ALA A 19 25.46 7.21 2.00
C ALA A 19 26.33 7.44 3.23
N LEU A 20 27.06 6.40 3.65
CA LEU A 20 28.10 6.52 4.67
C LEU A 20 29.46 6.66 3.98
N VAL A 21 30.16 7.72 4.28
CA VAL A 21 31.54 7.93 3.82
C VAL A 21 32.49 7.81 5.01
N ALA A 22 33.33 6.79 4.97
CA ALA A 22 34.43 6.63 5.95
C ALA A 22 35.75 7.06 5.32
N THR A 23 36.48 7.96 5.99
CA THR A 23 37.80 8.44 5.56
C THR A 23 38.82 8.03 6.60
N SER A 24 39.90 7.37 6.14
CA SER A 24 41.00 7.00 7.00
C SER A 24 41.95 8.18 7.26
N GLU A 25 42.82 8.08 8.25
CA GLU A 25 43.78 9.13 8.62
C GLU A 25 44.70 9.55 7.46
N ASN A 26 44.97 8.64 6.53
CA ASN A 26 45.77 8.93 5.33
C ASN A 26 44.92 9.44 4.13
N GLY A 27 43.67 9.84 4.36
CA GLY A 27 42.80 10.48 3.38
C GLY A 27 42.10 9.55 2.38
N VAL A 28 42.19 8.23 2.55
CA VAL A 28 41.48 7.28 1.69
C VAL A 28 40.02 7.17 2.14
N SER A 29 39.07 7.45 1.23
CA SER A 29 37.64 7.37 1.49
C SER A 29 37.01 6.15 0.86
N ARG A 30 36.02 5.59 1.56
CA ARG A 30 35.13 4.53 1.09
C ARG A 30 33.69 4.95 1.32
N THR A 31 32.83 4.68 0.36
CA THR A 31 31.39 4.98 0.46
C THR A 31 30.57 3.69 0.43
N GLY A 32 29.80 3.47 1.49
CA GLY A 32 28.72 2.49 1.53
C GLY A 32 27.37 3.17 1.27
N ARG A 33 26.42 2.44 0.70
CA ARG A 33 25.03 2.91 0.54
C ARG A 33 24.07 1.87 1.08
N VAL A 34 22.99 2.36 1.70
CA VAL A 34 21.87 1.54 2.15
C VAL A 34 20.56 2.25 1.80
N SER A 35 19.59 1.50 1.33
CA SER A 35 18.23 2.01 1.12
C SER A 35 17.39 1.72 2.35
N VAL A 36 16.72 2.74 2.87
CA VAL A 36 15.87 2.69 4.05
C VAL A 36 14.51 3.25 3.70
N VAL A 37 13.44 2.52 4.05
CA VAL A 37 12.07 3.01 3.92
C VAL A 37 11.66 3.62 5.25
N PHE A 38 11.35 4.92 5.24
CA PHE A 38 10.66 5.58 6.34
C PHE A 38 9.17 5.59 6.07
N ARG A 39 8.37 5.27 7.07
CA ARG A 39 6.92 5.11 6.95
C ARG A 39 6.19 6.19 7.73
N ASP A 40 5.12 6.72 7.13
CA ASP A 40 4.24 7.67 7.78
C ASP A 40 3.13 6.97 8.57
N SER A 41 2.65 7.61 9.64
CA SER A 41 1.32 7.29 10.17
C SER A 41 0.24 7.95 9.29
N TYR A 42 -0.99 7.43 9.38
CA TYR A 42 -2.14 8.07 8.72
C TYR A 42 -2.27 9.55 9.11
N GLU A 43 -2.13 9.87 10.39
CA GLU A 43 -2.26 11.22 10.95
C GLU A 43 -1.21 12.17 10.36
N THR A 44 0.03 11.69 10.19
CA THR A 44 1.10 12.48 9.57
C THR A 44 0.82 12.73 8.10
N TRP A 45 0.39 11.71 7.37
CA TRP A 45 0.02 11.80 5.96
C TRP A 45 -1.18 12.73 5.76
N ALA A 46 -2.26 12.52 6.52
CA ALA A 46 -3.47 13.32 6.44
C ALA A 46 -3.22 14.79 6.84
N GLY A 47 -2.42 15.02 7.87
CA GLY A 47 -2.05 16.38 8.29
C GLY A 47 -1.30 17.18 7.21
N ARG A 48 -0.54 16.50 6.35
CA ARG A 48 0.11 17.16 5.18
C ARG A 48 -0.83 17.34 4.01
N ARG A 49 -1.63 16.33 3.69
CA ARG A 49 -2.51 16.34 2.52
C ARG A 49 -3.66 17.33 2.67
N PHE A 50 -4.22 17.44 3.88
CA PHE A 50 -5.41 18.22 4.16
C PHE A 50 -5.13 19.47 5.03
N ALA A 51 -3.89 19.96 5.07
CA ALA A 51 -3.50 21.13 5.87
C ALA A 51 -4.39 22.37 5.64
N GLU A 52 -4.86 22.55 4.39
CA GLU A 52 -5.71 23.69 4.01
C GLU A 52 -7.20 23.33 3.88
N ALA A 53 -7.54 22.04 3.75
CA ALA A 53 -8.91 21.57 3.47
C ALA A 53 -9.75 21.35 4.75
N GLY A 54 -9.10 21.32 5.90
CA GLY A 54 -9.75 21.18 7.21
C GLY A 54 -9.95 19.72 7.67
N PRO A 55 -10.35 19.55 8.94
CA PRO A 55 -10.35 18.24 9.61
C PRO A 55 -11.35 17.24 9.06
N GLU A 56 -12.47 17.70 8.49
CA GLU A 56 -13.48 16.79 7.91
C GLU A 56 -12.95 16.08 6.68
N SER A 57 -12.19 16.78 5.82
CA SER A 57 -11.55 16.18 4.65
C SER A 57 -10.45 15.18 5.03
N ALA A 58 -9.85 15.34 6.21
CA ALA A 58 -8.78 14.49 6.73
C ALA A 58 -9.28 13.22 7.42
N ARG A 59 -10.59 12.98 7.49
CA ARG A 59 -11.14 11.77 8.12
C ARG A 59 -10.80 10.53 7.28
N ARG A 60 -10.61 9.41 7.96
CA ARG A 60 -10.26 8.12 7.31
C ARG A 60 -11.34 7.63 6.35
N ASP A 61 -12.60 7.95 6.64
CA ASP A 61 -13.80 7.55 5.90
C ASP A 61 -14.29 8.62 4.89
N SER A 62 -13.58 9.74 4.76
CA SER A 62 -13.87 10.75 3.75
C SER A 62 -13.34 10.35 2.38
N ASP A 63 -14.01 10.81 1.33
CA ASP A 63 -13.67 10.68 -0.08
C ASP A 63 -13.75 12.09 -0.69
N PRO A 64 -12.67 12.89 -0.60
CA PRO A 64 -12.71 14.31 -0.96
C PRO A 64 -12.79 14.59 -2.45
N ASP A 65 -12.26 13.73 -3.30
CA ASP A 65 -12.27 13.89 -4.76
C ASP A 65 -13.42 13.14 -5.44
N GLY A 66 -14.14 12.27 -4.69
CA GLY A 66 -15.36 11.63 -5.13
C GLY A 66 -15.17 10.46 -6.09
N ASP A 67 -14.01 9.81 -6.06
CA ASP A 67 -13.69 8.70 -6.95
C ASP A 67 -14.14 7.32 -6.42
N GLY A 68 -14.62 7.28 -5.16
CA GLY A 68 -15.08 6.07 -4.49
C GLY A 68 -14.03 5.42 -3.59
N PHE A 69 -12.79 5.92 -3.56
CA PHE A 69 -11.79 5.52 -2.58
C PHE A 69 -11.82 6.47 -1.38
N ILE A 70 -11.98 5.92 -0.20
CA ILE A 70 -11.85 6.72 1.03
C ILE A 70 -10.38 6.95 1.35
N ASN A 71 -10.08 8.04 2.06
CA ASN A 71 -8.71 8.41 2.43
C ASN A 71 -7.86 7.28 3.01
N LEU A 72 -8.47 6.38 3.79
CA LEU A 72 -7.72 5.26 4.37
C LEU A 72 -7.26 4.25 3.30
N VAL A 73 -8.07 4.02 2.28
CA VAL A 73 -7.70 3.18 1.14
C VAL A 73 -6.60 3.85 0.32
N GLU A 74 -6.74 5.14 0.06
CA GLU A 74 -5.75 5.91 -0.68
C GLU A 74 -4.40 5.95 0.04
N PHE A 75 -4.42 6.19 1.36
CA PHE A 75 -3.21 6.08 2.18
C PHE A 75 -2.56 4.70 2.06
N GLY A 76 -3.36 3.63 2.17
CA GLY A 76 -2.87 2.26 2.08
C GLY A 76 -2.30 1.89 0.71
N LEU A 77 -2.83 2.47 -0.35
CA LEU A 77 -2.40 2.26 -1.75
C LEU A 77 -1.40 3.31 -2.23
N GLY A 78 -1.10 4.34 -1.43
CA GLY A 78 -0.18 5.41 -1.79
C GLY A 78 -0.73 6.37 -2.83
N LEU A 79 -2.05 6.55 -2.88
CA LEU A 79 -2.76 7.43 -3.82
C LEU A 79 -2.78 8.88 -3.36
N ASP A 80 -3.30 9.77 -4.20
CA ASP A 80 -3.47 11.19 -3.90
C ASP A 80 -4.94 11.53 -3.66
N PRO A 81 -5.37 11.83 -2.42
CA PRO A 81 -6.77 12.04 -2.06
C PRO A 81 -7.40 13.34 -2.61
N SER A 82 -6.71 14.02 -3.49
CA SER A 82 -7.20 15.22 -4.18
C SER A 82 -7.32 15.02 -5.68
N VAL A 83 -6.98 13.85 -6.19
CA VAL A 83 -6.93 13.54 -7.62
C VAL A 83 -7.69 12.25 -7.86
N PRO A 84 -8.89 12.29 -8.48
CA PRO A 84 -9.64 11.08 -8.77
C PRO A 84 -8.79 10.03 -9.47
N ASP A 85 -8.54 8.94 -8.78
CA ASP A 85 -7.77 7.83 -9.31
C ASP A 85 -8.63 7.00 -10.25
N SER A 86 -8.13 6.78 -11.45
CA SER A 86 -8.81 5.88 -12.35
C SER A 86 -8.63 4.44 -11.86
N ALA A 87 -9.62 3.59 -12.12
CA ALA A 87 -9.60 2.14 -11.82
C ALA A 87 -8.35 1.38 -12.36
N ALA A 88 -7.39 2.07 -12.96
CA ALA A 88 -6.14 1.50 -13.44
C ALA A 88 -5.23 0.93 -12.33
N LEU A 89 -5.41 1.40 -11.09
CA LEU A 89 -4.67 0.90 -9.91
C LEU A 89 -5.28 -0.37 -9.32
N LEU A 90 -6.53 -0.64 -9.62
CA LEU A 90 -7.22 -1.90 -9.34
C LEU A 90 -7.71 -2.44 -10.68
N THR A 91 -7.01 -3.38 -11.25
CA THR A 91 -7.40 -4.00 -12.52
C THR A 91 -8.11 -5.32 -12.24
N PRO A 92 -9.45 -5.35 -12.23
CA PRO A 92 -10.20 -6.58 -12.12
C PRO A 92 -10.19 -7.33 -13.46
N PHE A 93 -10.11 -8.65 -13.40
CA PHE A 93 -10.18 -9.52 -14.57
C PHE A 93 -10.68 -10.90 -14.18
N LEU A 94 -11.04 -11.70 -15.17
CA LEU A 94 -11.28 -13.14 -14.99
C LEU A 94 -10.04 -13.91 -15.42
N THR A 95 -9.66 -14.88 -14.60
CA THR A 95 -8.60 -15.83 -14.97
C THR A 95 -9.05 -16.71 -16.15
N PRO A 96 -8.14 -17.41 -16.82
CA PRO A 96 -8.53 -18.37 -17.88
C PRO A 96 -9.46 -19.49 -17.40
N THR A 97 -9.46 -19.78 -16.11
CA THR A 97 -10.29 -20.80 -15.46
C THR A 97 -11.59 -20.25 -14.87
N GLY A 98 -11.78 -18.91 -14.97
CA GLY A 98 -13.04 -18.25 -14.65
C GLY A 98 -13.15 -17.67 -13.23
N GLU A 99 -12.08 -17.65 -12.46
CA GLU A 99 -12.06 -17.00 -11.15
C GLU A 99 -11.94 -15.47 -11.29
N ASN A 100 -12.58 -14.74 -10.39
CA ASN A 100 -12.33 -13.31 -10.23
C ASN A 100 -10.90 -13.09 -9.70
N ALA A 101 -10.22 -12.15 -10.30
CA ALA A 101 -8.91 -11.71 -9.84
C ALA A 101 -8.77 -10.19 -9.97
N MET A 102 -7.86 -9.63 -9.20
CA MET A 102 -7.45 -8.24 -9.32
C MET A 102 -5.95 -8.11 -9.13
N VAL A 103 -5.37 -7.10 -9.76
CA VAL A 103 -3.99 -6.69 -9.53
C VAL A 103 -4.02 -5.32 -8.86
N TYR A 104 -3.21 -5.15 -7.82
CA TYR A 104 -3.06 -3.88 -7.12
C TYR A 104 -1.61 -3.65 -6.71
N PHE A 105 -1.25 -2.38 -6.56
CA PHE A 105 0.06 -1.98 -6.05
C PHE A 105 0.00 -1.87 -4.53
N LEU A 106 0.95 -2.51 -3.85
CA LEU A 106 1.13 -2.44 -2.41
C LEU A 106 2.43 -1.68 -2.11
N PRO A 107 2.37 -0.39 -1.72
CA PRO A 107 3.55 0.38 -1.41
C PRO A 107 4.18 -0.03 -0.07
N TYR A 108 5.49 0.22 0.09
CA TYR A 108 6.19 0.01 1.37
C TYR A 108 6.00 1.18 2.36
N LEU A 109 4.93 1.94 2.23
CA LEU A 109 4.76 3.20 2.96
C LEU A 109 4.30 3.04 4.41
N SER A 110 3.65 1.94 4.76
CA SER A 110 3.17 1.71 6.13
C SER A 110 3.22 0.24 6.51
N ASP A 111 3.61 -0.03 7.75
CA ASP A 111 3.48 -1.31 8.44
C ASP A 111 2.35 -1.31 9.48
N GLN A 112 1.71 -0.15 9.70
CA GLN A 112 0.56 0.02 10.60
C GLN A 112 -0.77 -0.39 9.95
N TYR A 113 -0.76 -0.63 8.63
CA TYR A 113 -1.95 -0.95 7.87
C TYR A 113 -1.67 -2.10 6.91
N ARG A 114 -2.65 -2.96 6.78
CA ARG A 114 -2.61 -4.09 5.86
C ARG A 114 -3.76 -3.98 4.86
N ILE A 115 -3.44 -4.16 3.59
CA ILE A 115 -4.44 -4.34 2.54
C ILE A 115 -4.87 -5.80 2.56
N VAL A 116 -6.16 -6.05 2.67
CA VAL A 116 -6.75 -7.38 2.74
C VAL A 116 -7.72 -7.54 1.58
N PRO A 117 -7.42 -8.38 0.59
CA PRO A 117 -8.39 -8.74 -0.44
C PRO A 117 -9.47 -9.65 0.17
N GLU A 118 -10.71 -9.35 -0.19
CA GLU A 118 -11.89 -10.07 0.27
C GLU A 118 -12.79 -10.45 -0.89
N VAL A 119 -13.49 -11.56 -0.73
CA VAL A 119 -14.46 -12.07 -1.68
C VAL A 119 -15.83 -12.27 -1.02
N SER A 120 -16.88 -12.13 -1.80
CA SER A 120 -18.26 -12.32 -1.36
C SER A 120 -19.13 -12.88 -2.47
N SER A 121 -20.19 -13.60 -2.12
CA SER A 121 -21.24 -14.03 -3.04
C SER A 121 -22.52 -13.20 -2.93
N ASP A 122 -22.65 -12.37 -1.88
CA ASP A 122 -23.91 -11.68 -1.53
C ASP A 122 -23.70 -10.19 -1.14
N LEU A 123 -22.45 -9.69 -1.15
CA LEU A 123 -22.05 -8.35 -0.70
C LEU A 123 -22.29 -8.09 0.81
N LEU A 124 -22.71 -9.08 1.55
CA LEU A 124 -23.00 -8.99 2.99
C LEU A 124 -21.90 -9.67 3.81
N LEU A 125 -21.56 -10.90 3.44
CA LEU A 125 -20.51 -11.68 4.09
C LEU A 125 -19.25 -11.66 3.24
N TRP A 126 -18.19 -11.05 3.77
CA TRP A 126 -16.89 -10.95 3.13
C TRP A 126 -15.91 -11.91 3.79
N GLN A 127 -15.18 -12.63 2.96
CA GLN A 127 -14.23 -13.68 3.35
C GLN A 127 -12.84 -13.36 2.81
N SER A 128 -11.81 -13.61 3.62
CA SER A 128 -10.41 -13.36 3.29
C SER A 128 -9.52 -14.53 3.71
N GLY A 129 -8.24 -14.40 3.38
CA GLY A 129 -7.21 -15.38 3.74
C GLY A 129 -7.16 -16.58 2.80
N SER A 130 -6.17 -17.46 3.07
CA SER A 130 -5.76 -18.54 2.16
C SER A 130 -6.80 -19.63 1.87
N GLY A 131 -7.95 -19.59 2.54
CA GLY A 131 -9.09 -20.46 2.22
C GLY A 131 -10.06 -19.88 1.19
N HIS A 132 -9.92 -18.61 0.85
CA HIS A 132 -10.86 -17.86 0.00
C HIS A 132 -10.16 -17.06 -1.10
N VAL A 133 -9.00 -16.51 -0.80
CA VAL A 133 -8.21 -15.68 -1.72
C VAL A 133 -6.77 -16.18 -1.74
N GLU A 134 -6.23 -16.36 -2.91
CA GLU A 134 -4.81 -16.58 -3.14
C GLU A 134 -4.15 -15.26 -3.53
N GLU A 135 -3.05 -14.92 -2.85
CA GLU A 135 -2.24 -13.75 -3.17
C GLU A 135 -0.87 -14.17 -3.68
N SER A 136 -0.42 -13.54 -4.75
CA SER A 136 0.91 -13.75 -5.31
C SER A 136 1.57 -12.43 -5.67
N VAL A 137 2.88 -12.32 -5.37
CA VAL A 137 3.69 -11.18 -5.81
C VAL A 137 4.05 -11.41 -7.27
N ILE A 138 3.54 -10.56 -8.17
CA ILE A 138 3.84 -10.64 -9.60
C ILE A 138 5.01 -9.76 -10.01
N TRP A 139 5.29 -8.70 -9.26
CA TRP A 139 6.41 -7.80 -9.49
C TRP A 139 6.84 -7.09 -8.21
N THR A 140 8.15 -6.92 -8.03
CA THR A 140 8.73 -6.16 -6.90
C THR A 140 9.46 -4.93 -7.43
N MET A 141 9.16 -3.77 -6.86
CA MET A 141 9.76 -2.48 -7.17
C MET A 141 10.45 -1.88 -5.93
N PRO A 142 11.30 -0.88 -6.06
CA PRO A 142 11.96 -0.24 -4.91
C PRO A 142 11.00 0.38 -3.89
N ASP A 143 9.81 0.80 -4.30
CA ASP A 143 8.79 1.49 -3.52
C ASP A 143 7.58 0.63 -3.14
N GLY A 144 7.49 -0.61 -3.65
CA GLY A 144 6.37 -1.49 -3.36
C GLY A 144 6.37 -2.79 -4.16
N LYS A 145 5.21 -3.43 -4.18
CA LYS A 145 4.97 -4.69 -4.90
C LYS A 145 3.67 -4.61 -5.68
N TRP A 146 3.64 -5.24 -6.84
CA TRP A 146 2.40 -5.58 -7.51
C TRP A 146 1.93 -6.96 -7.02
N ILE A 147 0.72 -7.00 -6.52
CA ILE A 147 0.07 -8.20 -5.98
C ILE A 147 -1.07 -8.58 -6.91
N GLN A 148 -1.15 -9.86 -7.24
CA GLN A 148 -2.36 -10.45 -7.77
C GLN A 148 -3.09 -11.15 -6.64
N ALA A 149 -4.35 -10.78 -6.42
CA ALA A 149 -5.28 -11.50 -5.57
C ALA A 149 -6.31 -12.21 -6.44
N GLN A 150 -6.57 -13.49 -6.17
CA GLN A 150 -7.46 -14.35 -6.93
C GLN A 150 -8.45 -15.03 -6.00
N ASP A 151 -9.74 -15.00 -6.36
CA ASP A 151 -10.77 -15.80 -5.71
C ASP A 151 -10.49 -17.30 -5.93
N LEU A 152 -10.54 -18.09 -4.90
CA LEU A 152 -10.33 -19.54 -5.03
C LEU A 152 -11.55 -20.31 -5.57
N PHE A 153 -12.68 -19.63 -5.76
CA PHE A 153 -13.90 -20.23 -6.27
C PHE A 153 -14.22 -19.68 -7.67
N PRO A 154 -14.16 -20.52 -8.71
CA PRO A 154 -14.49 -20.10 -10.06
C PRO A 154 -15.97 -19.72 -10.18
N TYR A 155 -16.26 -18.82 -11.10
CA TYR A 155 -17.64 -18.48 -11.44
C TYR A 155 -18.32 -19.69 -12.11
N ASP A 156 -19.37 -20.19 -11.50
CA ASP A 156 -20.14 -21.37 -11.96
C ASP A 156 -21.32 -21.03 -12.88
N GLY A 157 -21.46 -19.76 -13.25
CA GLY A 157 -22.57 -19.25 -14.08
C GLY A 157 -23.86 -18.98 -13.30
N THR A 158 -23.93 -19.28 -12.01
CA THR A 158 -25.15 -19.15 -11.19
C THR A 158 -24.96 -18.26 -9.97
N THR A 159 -23.79 -18.30 -9.34
CA THR A 159 -23.50 -17.58 -8.10
C THR A 159 -22.67 -16.32 -8.42
N SER A 160 -23.19 -15.15 -8.08
CA SER A 160 -22.40 -13.92 -8.18
C SER A 160 -21.16 -13.97 -7.30
N ARG A 161 -20.04 -13.45 -7.80
CA ARG A 161 -18.80 -13.33 -7.03
C ARG A 161 -18.30 -11.90 -7.12
N PHE A 162 -17.93 -11.34 -5.97
CA PHE A 162 -17.46 -9.97 -5.81
C PHE A 162 -16.12 -9.98 -5.11
N MET A 163 -15.27 -9.05 -5.46
CA MET A 163 -13.99 -8.81 -4.78
C MET A 163 -13.88 -7.35 -4.36
N ARG A 164 -13.19 -7.12 -3.24
CA ARG A 164 -12.81 -5.77 -2.78
C ARG A 164 -11.45 -5.80 -2.07
N LEU A 165 -10.89 -4.64 -1.85
CA LEU A 165 -9.79 -4.42 -0.91
C LEU A 165 -10.33 -3.77 0.36
N ARG A 166 -9.86 -4.24 1.50
CA ARG A 166 -10.12 -3.62 2.80
C ARG A 166 -8.79 -3.23 3.44
N VAL A 167 -8.76 -2.07 4.07
CA VAL A 167 -7.60 -1.63 4.87
C VAL A 167 -7.87 -1.94 6.32
N GLU A 168 -6.95 -2.66 6.94
CA GLU A 168 -6.93 -2.95 8.37
C GLU A 168 -5.80 -2.19 9.04
N SER A 169 -6.06 -1.61 10.22
CA SER A 169 -5.01 -1.18 11.15
C SER A 169 -4.64 -2.34 12.07
N ASP A 170 -3.37 -2.54 12.29
CA ASP A 170 -2.87 -3.47 13.32
C ASP A 170 -3.25 -3.01 14.73
#